data_c7c55bb6e0c43d0a0c114bd9fcda53c5
#
_entry.id   c7c55bb6e0c43d0a0c114bd9fcda53c5
#
_cell.length_a   1.000
_cell.length_b   1.000
_cell.length_c   1.000
_cell.angle_alpha   90.00
_cell.angle_beta   90.00
_cell.angle_gamma   90.00
#
_symmetry.space_group_name_H-M   'P 1'
#
loop_
_entity.id
_entity.type
_entity.pdbx_description
1 polymer ?
#
loop_
_entity_poly.entity_id
_entity_poly.type
_entity_poly.pdbx_seq_one_letter_code
_entity_poly.pdbx_strand_id
1 'polypeptide(L)'
;MKFVSWNVNGLRACVGKGFEEIFKSLDADFFCLQETKLQPHQITLDTPGYHQFWCSAEKKGYSGTAIFARREPLSVTYGIGIPELDTEGRLITLEYENFYLVTCYTPNSQQELARLPHRLTWDEAFRNYLSALDKSK
;
A
#
# COMPACT_ATOMS: atom_id res chain seq x y z
N MET A 1 0.35 -18.18 8.48
CA MET A 1 0.59 -17.18 7.41
C MET A 1 1.62 -16.18 7.86
N LYS A 2 2.46 -15.74 6.93
CA LYS A 2 3.49 -14.74 7.21
C LYS A 2 3.19 -13.45 6.47
N PHE A 3 3.14 -12.35 7.21
CA PHE A 3 2.89 -11.01 6.70
C PHE A 3 4.15 -10.17 6.89
N VAL A 4 4.53 -9.42 5.87
CA VAL A 4 5.64 -8.47 5.94
C VAL A 4 5.14 -7.10 5.50
N SER A 5 5.52 -6.06 6.20
CA SER A 5 5.25 -4.67 5.85
C SER A 5 6.56 -3.90 5.86
N TRP A 6 6.83 -3.16 4.78
CA TRP A 6 8.11 -2.46 4.63
C TRP A 6 7.91 -1.12 3.92
N ASN A 7 8.26 -0.04 4.61
CA ASN A 7 8.38 1.26 3.97
C ASN A 7 9.73 1.32 3.25
N VAL A 8 9.70 1.24 1.93
CA VAL A 8 10.92 1.12 1.13
C VAL A 8 11.56 2.47 0.77
N ASN A 9 10.87 3.58 1.05
CA ASN A 9 11.35 4.93 0.76
C ASN A 9 11.89 5.06 -0.67
N GLY A 10 11.07 4.64 -1.63
CA GLY A 10 11.44 4.57 -3.04
C GLY A 10 11.90 3.16 -3.44
N LEU A 11 10.99 2.43 -4.13
CA LEU A 11 11.27 1.04 -4.48
C LEU A 11 12.38 0.91 -5.51
N ARG A 12 12.47 1.83 -6.47
CA ARG A 12 13.53 1.77 -7.49
C ARG A 12 14.92 1.77 -6.86
N ALA A 13 15.17 2.66 -5.88
CA ALA A 13 16.43 2.70 -5.16
C ALA A 13 16.62 1.43 -4.31
N CYS A 14 15.56 0.94 -3.70
CA CYS A 14 15.59 -0.26 -2.87
C CYS A 14 15.93 -1.50 -3.69
N VAL A 15 15.41 -1.61 -4.92
CA VAL A 15 15.76 -2.71 -5.83
C VAL A 15 17.26 -2.70 -6.14
N GLY A 16 17.84 -1.52 -6.35
CA GLY A 16 19.29 -1.39 -6.55
C GLY A 16 20.13 -1.78 -5.33
N LYS A 17 19.51 -1.87 -4.16
CA LYS A 17 20.19 -2.23 -2.90
C LYS A 17 19.86 -3.64 -2.41
N GLY A 18 19.26 -4.50 -3.25
CA GLY A 18 19.03 -5.89 -2.91
C GLY A 18 17.60 -6.22 -2.48
N PHE A 19 16.61 -5.44 -2.85
CA PHE A 19 15.21 -5.70 -2.51
C PHE A 19 14.79 -7.12 -2.89
N GLU A 20 15.11 -7.58 -4.10
CA GLU A 20 14.65 -8.89 -4.57
C GLU A 20 15.19 -10.05 -3.74
N GLU A 21 16.44 -9.95 -3.29
CA GLU A 21 17.03 -10.98 -2.43
C GLU A 21 16.36 -11.03 -1.07
N ILE A 22 16.09 -9.85 -0.50
CA ILE A 22 15.39 -9.74 0.79
C ILE A 22 13.97 -10.27 0.65
N PHE A 23 13.27 -9.90 -0.41
CA PHE A 23 11.92 -10.35 -0.71
C PHE A 23 11.85 -11.90 -0.75
N LYS A 24 12.76 -12.50 -1.48
CA LYS A 24 12.82 -13.97 -1.61
C LYS A 24 13.15 -14.64 -0.28
N SER A 25 14.10 -14.08 0.47
CA SER A 25 14.54 -14.68 1.73
C SER A 25 13.47 -14.66 2.80
N LEU A 26 12.61 -13.65 2.82
CA LEU A 26 11.52 -13.52 3.78
C LEU A 26 10.38 -14.49 3.50
N ASP A 27 10.20 -14.90 2.24
CA ASP A 27 9.24 -15.92 1.84
C ASP A 27 7.85 -15.71 2.44
N ALA A 28 7.33 -14.51 2.34
CA ALA A 28 6.06 -14.13 2.96
C ALA A 28 4.85 -14.57 2.13
N ASP A 29 3.72 -14.81 2.79
CA ASP A 29 2.44 -15.00 2.11
C ASP A 29 1.88 -13.68 1.60
N PHE A 30 2.10 -12.60 2.35
CA PHE A 30 1.71 -11.24 2.00
C PHE A 30 2.86 -10.30 2.28
N PHE A 31 3.22 -9.52 1.27
CA PHE A 31 4.31 -8.55 1.36
C PHE A 31 3.78 -7.18 0.97
N CYS A 32 3.64 -6.28 1.96
CA CYS A 32 3.08 -4.95 1.76
C CYS A 32 4.19 -3.91 1.73
N LEU A 33 4.14 -3.02 0.74
CA LEU A 33 5.11 -1.94 0.58
C LEU A 33 4.41 -0.59 0.72
N GLN A 34 5.07 0.33 1.39
CA GLN A 34 4.65 1.73 1.47
C GLN A 34 5.76 2.61 0.93
N GLU A 35 5.35 3.76 0.40
CA GLU A 35 6.24 4.77 -0.15
C GLU A 35 7.08 4.22 -1.30
N THR A 36 6.40 3.60 -2.28
CA THR A 36 7.07 3.04 -3.46
C THR A 36 7.65 4.12 -4.38
N LYS A 37 7.02 5.30 -4.41
CA LYS A 37 7.41 6.45 -5.26
C LYS A 37 7.45 6.13 -6.74
N LEU A 38 6.62 5.17 -7.18
CA LEU A 38 6.57 4.72 -8.57
C LEU A 38 5.27 5.11 -9.25
N GLN A 39 5.38 5.36 -10.55
CA GLN A 39 4.23 5.41 -11.46
C GLN A 39 4.09 4.06 -12.17
N PRO A 40 2.90 3.76 -12.75
CA PRO A 40 2.73 2.52 -13.50
C PRO A 40 3.82 2.35 -14.57
N HIS A 41 4.32 1.13 -14.68
CA HIS A 41 5.29 0.72 -15.70
C HIS A 41 6.70 1.32 -15.57
N GLN A 42 7.01 2.01 -14.47
CA GLN A 42 8.38 2.50 -14.24
C GLN A 42 9.37 1.40 -13.88
N ILE A 43 8.87 0.29 -13.35
CA ILE A 43 9.67 -0.86 -12.96
C ILE A 43 8.85 -2.13 -13.19
N THR A 44 9.55 -3.20 -13.54
CA THR A 44 8.95 -4.53 -13.61
C THR A 44 9.69 -5.44 -12.64
N LEU A 45 8.94 -6.06 -11.73
CA LEU A 45 9.47 -7.05 -10.80
C LEU A 45 8.92 -8.42 -11.15
N ASP A 46 9.80 -9.40 -11.22
CA ASP A 46 9.42 -10.80 -11.41
C ASP A 46 9.30 -11.47 -10.04
N THR A 47 8.06 -11.75 -9.63
CA THR A 47 7.76 -12.38 -8.34
C THR A 47 6.91 -13.63 -8.58
N PRO A 48 7.54 -14.75 -9.06
CA PRO A 48 6.79 -15.97 -9.35
C PRO A 48 5.99 -16.45 -8.16
N GLY A 49 4.72 -16.81 -8.40
CA GLY A 49 3.81 -17.27 -7.35
C GLY A 49 3.13 -16.16 -6.57
N TYR A 50 3.33 -14.90 -6.94
CA TYR A 50 2.67 -13.76 -6.31
C TYR A 50 1.79 -13.00 -7.29
N HIS A 51 0.64 -12.54 -6.79
CA HIS A 51 -0.21 -11.57 -7.44
C HIS A 51 0.24 -10.18 -6.98
N GLN A 52 0.42 -9.25 -7.91
CA GLN A 52 0.91 -7.90 -7.61
C GLN A 52 -0.21 -6.88 -7.71
N PHE A 53 -0.33 -6.03 -6.71
CA PHE A 53 -1.31 -4.94 -6.66
C PHE A 53 -0.58 -3.64 -6.36
N TRP A 54 -0.76 -2.64 -7.21
CA TRP A 54 -0.05 -1.37 -7.14
C TRP A 54 -1.02 -0.21 -7.07
N CYS A 55 -0.76 0.74 -6.19
CA CYS A 55 -1.55 1.96 -6.08
C CYS A 55 -0.59 3.15 -6.08
N SER A 56 -0.58 3.89 -7.18
CA SER A 56 0.36 5.00 -7.37
C SER A 56 -0.31 6.34 -7.08
N ALA A 57 0.48 7.32 -6.59
CA ALA A 57 0.00 8.69 -6.47
C ALA A 57 -0.11 9.33 -7.86
N GLU A 58 -0.97 10.33 -7.98
CA GLU A 58 -1.04 11.15 -9.19
C GLU A 58 0.25 11.94 -9.38
N LYS A 59 0.84 12.41 -8.27
CA LYS A 59 2.13 13.11 -8.27
C LYS A 59 3.26 12.13 -8.44
N LYS A 60 4.13 12.35 -9.43
CA LYS A 60 5.29 11.51 -9.70
C LYS A 60 6.30 11.54 -8.54
N GLY A 61 6.93 10.41 -8.27
CA GLY A 61 7.99 10.29 -7.27
C GLY A 61 7.52 10.50 -5.83
N TYR A 62 6.25 10.24 -5.55
CA TYR A 62 5.64 10.55 -4.27
C TYR A 62 4.72 9.41 -3.82
N SER A 63 4.73 9.11 -2.49
CA SER A 63 3.82 8.15 -1.87
C SER A 63 3.80 6.78 -2.59
N GLY A 64 2.62 6.17 -2.76
CA GLY A 64 2.46 4.89 -3.43
C GLY A 64 2.54 3.70 -2.51
N THR A 65 1.70 2.70 -2.76
CA THR A 65 1.66 1.45 -2.01
C THR A 65 1.60 0.26 -2.96
N ALA A 66 1.98 -0.92 -2.45
CA ALA A 66 1.88 -2.15 -3.21
C ALA A 66 1.66 -3.33 -2.27
N ILE A 67 1.01 -4.37 -2.78
CA ILE A 67 0.90 -5.66 -2.09
C ILE A 67 1.29 -6.76 -3.07
N PHE A 68 2.13 -7.69 -2.61
CA PHE A 68 2.41 -8.95 -3.28
C PHE A 68 1.77 -10.06 -2.46
N ALA A 69 0.83 -10.80 -3.05
CA ALA A 69 0.06 -11.82 -2.34
C ALA A 69 0.15 -13.16 -3.05
N ARG A 70 0.43 -14.24 -2.32
CA ARG A 70 0.44 -15.60 -2.88
C ARG A 70 -0.96 -16.08 -3.22
N ARG A 71 -1.96 -15.70 -2.44
CA ARG A 71 -3.35 -16.07 -2.68
C ARG A 71 -4.05 -14.98 -3.46
N GLU A 72 -4.81 -15.36 -4.46
CA GLU A 72 -5.65 -14.42 -5.20
C GLU A 72 -6.81 -13.96 -4.31
N PRO A 73 -7.00 -12.64 -4.15
CA PRO A 73 -8.12 -12.13 -3.35
C PRO A 73 -9.46 -12.26 -4.10
N LEU A 74 -10.55 -12.23 -3.34
CA LEU A 74 -11.91 -12.16 -3.91
C LEU A 74 -12.13 -10.82 -4.60
N SER A 75 -11.59 -9.75 -4.04
CA SER A 75 -11.66 -8.41 -4.63
C SER A 75 -10.49 -7.57 -4.15
N VAL A 76 -10.21 -6.49 -4.89
CA VAL A 76 -9.19 -5.50 -4.57
C VAL A 76 -9.85 -4.13 -4.63
N THR A 77 -9.62 -3.32 -3.59
CA THR A 77 -10.09 -1.94 -3.55
C THR A 77 -8.91 -1.02 -3.35
N TYR A 78 -8.86 0.05 -4.14
CA TYR A 78 -7.80 1.06 -4.06
C TYR A 78 -8.41 2.34 -3.46
N GLY A 79 -7.83 2.80 -2.34
CA GLY A 79 -8.31 3.99 -1.67
C GLY A 79 -9.45 3.75 -0.68
N ILE A 80 -9.93 4.84 -0.10
CA ILE A 80 -10.98 4.85 0.93
C ILE A 80 -12.37 4.95 0.29
N GLY A 81 -12.45 5.36 -0.97
CA GLY A 81 -13.69 5.65 -1.66
C GLY A 81 -14.05 7.13 -1.67
N ILE A 82 -13.13 7.99 -1.27
CA ILE A 82 -13.28 9.44 -1.27
C ILE A 82 -12.26 10.01 -2.25
N PRO A 83 -12.67 10.43 -3.48
CA PRO A 83 -11.74 10.82 -4.53
C PRO A 83 -10.71 11.87 -4.11
N GLU A 84 -11.11 12.86 -3.31
CA GLU A 84 -10.21 13.93 -2.86
C GLU A 84 -9.10 13.42 -1.94
N LEU A 85 -9.31 12.29 -1.27
CA LEU A 85 -8.34 11.67 -0.37
C LEU A 85 -7.58 10.53 -1.03
N ASP A 86 -8.00 10.08 -2.21
CA ASP A 86 -7.46 8.89 -2.88
C ASP A 86 -6.47 9.21 -4.01
N THR A 87 -5.95 10.44 -4.06
CA THR A 87 -5.04 10.89 -5.13
C THR A 87 -3.59 10.49 -4.91
N GLU A 88 -3.24 10.00 -3.73
CA GLU A 88 -1.84 9.82 -3.33
C GLU A 88 -1.40 8.36 -3.21
N GLY A 89 -2.22 7.40 -3.63
CA GLY A 89 -1.84 5.98 -3.66
C GLY A 89 -1.50 5.41 -2.29
N ARG A 90 -2.34 5.68 -1.27
CA ARG A 90 -2.02 5.37 0.13
C ARG A 90 -2.61 4.09 0.66
N LEU A 91 -3.61 3.53 -0.01
CA LEU A 91 -4.37 2.42 0.56
C LEU A 91 -4.73 1.38 -0.48
N ILE A 92 -4.48 0.12 -0.14
CA ILE A 92 -4.98 -1.04 -0.89
C ILE A 92 -5.66 -1.97 0.09
N THR A 93 -6.86 -2.44 -0.26
CA THR A 93 -7.58 -3.45 0.50
C THR A 93 -7.75 -4.71 -0.34
N LEU A 94 -7.29 -5.84 0.16
CA LEU A 94 -7.56 -7.14 -0.43
C LEU A 94 -8.64 -7.84 0.39
N GLU A 95 -9.65 -8.37 -0.28
CA GLU A 95 -10.71 -9.13 0.38
C GLU A 95 -10.46 -10.62 0.23
N TYR A 96 -10.50 -11.33 1.36
CA TYR A 96 -10.50 -12.80 1.39
C TYR A 96 -11.76 -13.29 2.08
N GLU A 97 -12.02 -14.58 2.06
CA GLU A 97 -13.26 -15.15 2.60
C GLU A 97 -13.48 -14.77 4.07
N ASN A 98 -12.43 -14.84 4.88
CA ASN A 98 -12.54 -14.67 6.33
C ASN A 98 -11.89 -13.40 6.87
N PHE A 99 -11.25 -12.59 6.03
CA PHE A 99 -10.56 -11.38 6.47
C PHE A 99 -10.34 -10.40 5.33
N TYR A 100 -10.05 -9.16 5.71
CA TYR A 100 -9.51 -8.15 4.80
C TYR A 100 -8.06 -7.89 5.17
N LEU A 101 -7.20 -7.72 4.16
CA LEU A 101 -5.83 -7.23 4.35
C LEU A 101 -5.76 -5.81 3.82
N VAL A 102 -5.35 -4.88 4.67
CA VAL A 102 -5.24 -3.47 4.32
C VAL A 102 -3.79 -3.03 4.49
N THR A 103 -3.19 -2.45 3.45
CA THR A 103 -1.94 -1.72 3.58
C THR A 103 -2.21 -0.23 3.48
N CYS A 104 -1.51 0.54 4.30
CA CYS A 104 -1.72 1.98 4.39
C CYS A 104 -0.39 2.71 4.56
N TYR A 105 -0.23 3.79 3.79
CA TYR A 105 0.84 4.77 4.01
C TYR A 105 0.18 6.07 4.45
N THR A 106 0.27 6.37 5.75
CA THR A 106 -0.41 7.52 6.36
C THR A 106 0.19 8.85 5.86
N PRO A 107 -0.65 9.86 5.56
CA PRO A 107 -0.14 11.17 5.16
C PRO A 107 0.79 11.78 6.21
N ASN A 108 1.88 12.40 5.73
CA ASN A 108 2.77 13.17 6.55
C ASN A 108 2.19 14.58 6.76
N SER A 109 2.28 15.11 8.00
CA SER A 109 1.87 16.48 8.30
C SER A 109 2.83 17.51 7.72
N GLN A 110 3.98 17.08 7.24
CA GLN A 110 5.08 17.90 6.74
C GLN A 110 5.72 18.77 7.81
N GLN A 111 6.81 19.47 7.45
CA GLN A 111 7.52 20.34 8.36
C GLN A 111 6.60 21.49 8.81
N GLU A 112 6.66 21.82 10.12
CA GLU A 112 5.82 22.85 10.73
C GLU A 112 4.32 22.56 10.62
N LEU A 113 3.95 21.28 10.45
CA LEU A 113 2.57 20.81 10.40
C LEU A 113 1.75 21.45 9.26
N ALA A 114 2.41 21.75 8.13
CA ALA A 114 1.78 22.41 6.99
C ALA A 114 0.54 21.67 6.48
N ARG A 115 0.51 20.32 6.59
CA ARG A 115 -0.60 19.48 6.13
C ARG A 115 -1.40 18.86 7.27
N LEU A 116 -1.29 19.38 8.49
CA LEU A 116 -2.01 18.79 9.63
C LEU A 116 -3.53 18.71 9.40
N PRO A 117 -4.23 19.73 8.88
CA PRO A 117 -5.66 19.59 8.61
C PRO A 117 -5.99 18.47 7.64
N HIS A 118 -5.19 18.28 6.59
CA HIS A 118 -5.35 17.17 5.65
C HIS A 118 -5.15 15.83 6.35
N ARG A 119 -4.10 15.70 7.17
CA ARG A 119 -3.82 14.49 7.93
C ARG A 119 -4.98 14.12 8.86
N LEU A 120 -5.54 15.10 9.57
CA LEU A 120 -6.65 14.87 10.50
C LEU A 120 -7.91 14.42 9.77
N THR A 121 -8.22 15.06 8.64
CA THR A 121 -9.35 14.65 7.79
C THR A 121 -9.15 13.23 7.26
N TRP A 122 -7.95 12.92 6.82
CA TRP A 122 -7.63 11.59 6.30
C TRP A 122 -7.75 10.52 7.38
N ASP A 123 -7.24 10.80 8.59
CA ASP A 123 -7.31 9.86 9.71
C ASP A 123 -8.75 9.53 10.10
N GLU A 124 -9.63 10.51 10.11
CA GLU A 124 -11.05 10.29 10.41
C GLU A 124 -11.71 9.42 9.35
N ALA A 125 -11.47 9.73 8.07
CA ALA A 125 -12.01 8.95 6.95
C ALA A 125 -11.50 7.52 6.97
N PHE A 126 -10.21 7.31 7.27
CA PHE A 126 -9.61 5.99 7.37
C PHE A 126 -10.22 5.18 8.52
N ARG A 127 -10.40 5.80 9.67
CA ARG A 127 -11.05 5.14 10.82
C ARG A 127 -12.46 4.68 10.45
N ASN A 128 -13.24 5.53 9.80
CA ASN A 128 -14.59 5.18 9.38
C ASN A 128 -14.59 4.03 8.37
N TYR A 129 -13.63 4.04 7.44
CA TYR A 129 -13.46 2.98 6.45
C TYR A 129 -13.17 1.64 7.12
N LEU A 130 -12.18 1.60 8.02
CA LEU A 130 -11.83 0.38 8.75
C LEU A 130 -12.98 -0.13 9.61
N SER A 131 -13.72 0.77 10.25
CA SER A 131 -14.88 0.39 11.07
C SER A 131 -15.97 -0.27 10.22
N ALA A 132 -16.18 0.21 9.01
CA ALA A 132 -17.13 -0.40 8.09
C ALA A 132 -16.68 -1.81 7.65
N LEU A 133 -15.40 -2.02 7.38
CA LEU A 133 -14.87 -3.35 7.07
C LEU A 133 -15.01 -4.31 8.24
N ASP A 134 -14.72 -3.85 9.44
CA ASP A 134 -14.77 -4.67 10.67
C ASP A 134 -16.16 -5.23 10.94
N LYS A 135 -17.21 -4.56 10.47
CA LYS A 135 -18.59 -5.06 10.62
C LYS A 135 -18.88 -6.28 9.73
N SER A 136 -18.11 -6.47 8.66
CA SER A 136 -18.33 -7.57 7.70
C SER A 136 -17.58 -8.84 8.09
N LYS A 137 -16.37 -8.68 8.59
CA LYS A 137 -15.44 -9.80 8.86
C LYS A 137 -14.66 -9.57 10.16
#